data_1c7806ad84c0dd10445c723b91cec906
#
_entry.id   1c7806ad84c0dd10445c723b91cec906
#
_cell.length_a   1.000
_cell.length_b   1.000
_cell.length_c   1.000
_cell.angle_alpha   90.00
_cell.angle_beta   90.00
_cell.angle_gamma   90.00
#
_symmetry.space_group_name_H-M   'P 1'
#
loop_
_entity.id
_entity.type
_entity.pdbx_description
1 polymer ?
#
loop_
_entity_poly.entity_id
_entity_poly.type
_entity_poly.pdbx_seq_one_letter_code
_entity_poly.pdbx_strand_id
1 'polypeptide(L)'
;TLSGEIVADIEVEYSNLIGCELDAEMAKFMIDEYPILSIAAAFAKGTSIFRGLKELKVKESDRLELIRLNLVNCGCDCKIKNDDLIIKPSEVYITKNNKIRTDFDHRIAMSFAVMGSKIGKLFIEDAESINTSFPKFKKIFNESGGNLEWGSICAEGCVTAYDNCNILQ
;
A
#
# COMPACT_ATOMS: atom_id res chain seq x y z
N THR A 1 -20.91 -21.23 6.90
CA THR A 1 -19.66 -21.92 6.51
C THR A 1 -19.80 -22.48 5.11
N LEU A 2 -18.75 -22.44 4.33
CA LEU A 2 -18.69 -23.03 3.00
C LEU A 2 -17.61 -24.13 3.04
N SER A 3 -17.99 -25.36 2.69
CA SER A 3 -17.07 -26.53 2.73
C SER A 3 -16.32 -26.73 4.07
N GLY A 4 -16.95 -26.35 5.19
CA GLY A 4 -16.35 -26.45 6.54
C GLY A 4 -15.55 -25.23 6.98
N GLU A 5 -15.27 -24.28 6.08
CA GLU A 5 -14.58 -23.03 6.40
C GLU A 5 -15.58 -21.95 6.86
N ILE A 6 -15.11 -21.09 7.77
CA ILE A 6 -15.87 -19.89 8.18
C ILE A 6 -15.74 -18.86 7.07
N VAL A 7 -16.86 -18.42 6.55
CA VAL A 7 -16.94 -17.38 5.52
C VAL A 7 -17.79 -16.22 6.01
N ALA A 8 -17.55 -15.02 5.47
CA ALA A 8 -18.32 -13.83 5.74
C ALA A 8 -18.52 -13.03 4.45
N ASP A 9 -19.61 -12.27 4.40
CA ASP A 9 -19.77 -11.20 3.44
C ASP A 9 -19.12 -9.94 4.02
N ILE A 10 -18.43 -9.18 3.17
CA ILE A 10 -17.76 -7.93 3.57
C ILE A 10 -18.44 -6.80 2.81
N GLU A 11 -19.04 -5.88 3.56
CA GLU A 11 -19.55 -4.62 3.03
C GLU A 11 -18.58 -3.49 3.32
N VAL A 12 -18.23 -2.71 2.30
CA VAL A 12 -17.27 -1.61 2.40
C VAL A 12 -17.93 -0.32 1.95
N GLU A 13 -17.97 0.65 2.84
CA GLU A 13 -18.49 1.99 2.55
C GLU A 13 -17.37 3.04 2.60
N TYR A 14 -17.48 4.05 1.75
CA TYR A 14 -16.57 5.20 1.82
C TYR A 14 -16.71 5.92 3.16
N SER A 15 -15.57 6.24 3.78
CA SER A 15 -15.53 7.03 5.00
C SER A 15 -14.31 7.95 5.04
N ASN A 16 -14.40 9.01 5.84
CA ASN A 16 -13.25 9.84 6.19
C ASN A 16 -12.41 9.09 7.24
N LEU A 17 -11.23 8.64 6.84
CA LEU A 17 -10.35 7.90 7.71
C LEU A 17 -9.78 8.79 8.82
N ILE A 18 -9.66 8.23 10.00
CA ILE A 18 -9.05 8.88 11.17
C ILE A 18 -7.85 8.04 11.61
N GLY A 19 -6.75 8.70 11.94
CA GLY A 19 -5.56 8.05 12.47
C GLY A 19 -5.86 7.27 13.75
N CYS A 20 -5.22 6.14 13.90
CA CYS A 20 -5.43 5.24 15.02
C CYS A 20 -4.12 4.69 15.58
N GLU A 21 -4.19 4.14 16.77
CA GLU A 21 -3.11 3.39 17.37
C GLU A 21 -3.49 1.91 17.44
N LEU A 22 -2.65 1.04 16.88
CA LEU A 22 -2.76 -0.41 16.96
C LEU A 22 -1.63 -0.94 17.83
N ASP A 23 -1.98 -1.74 18.83
CA ASP A 23 -1.00 -2.33 19.73
C ASP A 23 -0.26 -3.52 19.08
N ALA A 24 0.80 -3.99 19.74
CA ALA A 24 1.62 -5.08 19.22
C ALA A 24 0.90 -6.44 19.16
N GLU A 25 -0.20 -6.62 19.91
CA GLU A 25 -0.99 -7.85 19.83
C GLU A 25 -1.71 -7.97 18.49
N MET A 26 -2.17 -6.84 17.94
CA MET A 26 -2.82 -6.81 16.62
C MET A 26 -1.86 -7.25 15.49
N ALA A 27 -0.56 -7.00 15.64
CA ALA A 27 0.42 -7.40 14.65
C ALA A 27 0.44 -8.93 14.41
N LYS A 28 0.14 -9.73 15.41
CA LYS A 28 0.10 -11.21 15.30
C LYS A 28 -1.02 -11.71 14.38
N PHE A 29 -2.11 -10.96 14.28
CA PHE A 29 -3.30 -11.37 13.53
C PHE A 29 -3.35 -10.80 12.12
N MET A 30 -2.68 -9.67 11.88
CA MET A 30 -2.81 -8.93 10.64
C MET A 30 -1.47 -8.40 10.10
N ILE A 31 -0.38 -9.13 10.38
CA ILE A 31 0.98 -8.69 10.01
C ILE A 31 1.12 -8.41 8.51
N ASP A 32 0.46 -9.22 7.68
CA ASP A 32 0.52 -9.11 6.23
C ASP A 32 -0.36 -8.00 5.64
N GLU A 33 -1.23 -7.38 6.46
CA GLU A 33 -2.13 -6.29 6.06
C GLU A 33 -1.52 -4.90 6.34
N TYR A 34 -0.45 -4.81 7.10
CA TYR A 34 0.18 -3.52 7.42
C TYR A 34 0.66 -2.73 6.20
N PRO A 35 1.12 -3.33 5.08
CA PRO A 35 1.43 -2.56 3.88
C PRO A 35 0.23 -1.72 3.41
N ILE A 36 -0.94 -2.34 3.22
CA ILE A 36 -2.13 -1.61 2.76
C ILE A 36 -2.73 -0.71 3.85
N LEU A 37 -2.69 -1.12 5.13
CA LEU A 37 -3.10 -0.25 6.24
C LEU A 37 -2.25 1.01 6.34
N SER A 38 -0.96 0.91 6.01
CA SER A 38 -0.08 2.08 6.00
C SER A 38 -0.46 3.08 4.91
N ILE A 39 -0.97 2.59 3.76
CA ILE A 39 -1.53 3.47 2.73
C ILE A 39 -2.80 4.15 3.25
N ALA A 40 -3.72 3.41 3.87
CA ALA A 40 -4.91 4.00 4.48
C ALA A 40 -4.55 5.05 5.55
N ALA A 41 -3.57 4.76 6.40
CA ALA A 41 -3.06 5.68 7.42
C ALA A 41 -2.44 6.96 6.83
N ALA A 42 -1.79 6.87 5.67
CA ALA A 42 -1.23 8.02 4.98
C ALA A 42 -2.29 9.03 4.52
N PHE A 43 -3.53 8.57 4.30
CA PHE A 43 -4.68 9.41 3.93
C PHE A 43 -5.62 9.70 5.09
N ALA A 44 -5.37 9.16 6.27
CA ALA A 44 -6.19 9.37 7.45
C ALA A 44 -5.95 10.76 8.05
N LYS A 45 -6.97 11.37 8.66
CA LYS A 45 -6.83 12.59 9.41
C LYS A 45 -6.18 12.30 10.77
N GLY A 46 -5.00 12.87 11.00
CA GLY A 46 -4.24 12.67 12.25
C GLY A 46 -3.21 11.56 12.14
N THR A 47 -2.44 11.37 13.20
CA THR A 47 -1.33 10.41 13.25
C THR A 47 -1.83 9.00 13.48
N SER A 48 -1.26 8.04 12.74
CA SER A 48 -1.42 6.61 13.03
C SER A 48 -0.13 6.03 13.61
N ILE A 49 -0.26 5.13 14.59
CA ILE A 49 0.87 4.45 15.24
C ILE A 49 0.59 2.95 15.23
N PHE A 50 1.45 2.20 14.57
CA PHE A 50 1.36 0.74 14.50
C PHE A 50 2.53 0.15 15.27
N ARG A 51 2.24 -0.55 16.38
CA ARG A 51 3.26 -1.02 17.32
C ARG A 51 3.72 -2.44 17.05
N GLY A 52 5.00 -2.71 17.38
CA GLY A 52 5.53 -4.07 17.46
C GLY A 52 5.66 -4.79 16.13
N LEU A 53 5.98 -4.10 15.04
CA LEU A 53 6.04 -4.62 13.68
C LEU A 53 7.37 -5.33 13.34
N LYS A 54 8.09 -5.85 14.34
CA LYS A 54 9.39 -6.51 14.14
C LYS A 54 9.36 -7.59 13.07
N GLU A 55 8.27 -8.34 12.99
CA GLU A 55 8.14 -9.46 12.06
C GLU A 55 8.12 -9.01 10.59
N LEU A 56 7.69 -7.77 10.30
CA LEU A 56 7.73 -7.22 8.94
C LEU A 56 9.14 -7.11 8.36
N LYS A 57 10.18 -7.08 9.19
CA LYS A 57 11.58 -6.98 8.76
C LYS A 57 12.12 -8.26 8.15
N VAL A 58 11.47 -9.39 8.40
CA VAL A 58 11.93 -10.74 8.03
C VAL A 58 10.91 -11.49 7.16
N LYS A 59 10.06 -10.77 6.46
CA LYS A 59 9.13 -11.33 5.46
C LYS A 59 9.86 -11.53 4.11
N GLU A 60 9.14 -11.47 2.99
CA GLU A 60 9.73 -11.56 1.64
C GLU A 60 10.76 -10.47 1.38
N SER A 61 10.59 -9.33 2.05
CA SER A 61 11.49 -8.18 2.06
C SER A 61 11.51 -7.57 3.47
N ASP A 62 12.34 -6.56 3.73
CA ASP A 62 12.14 -5.68 4.88
C ASP A 62 10.95 -4.75 4.60
N ARG A 63 9.72 -5.30 4.76
CA ARG A 63 8.48 -4.56 4.52
C ARG A 63 8.38 -3.29 5.36
N LEU A 64 8.87 -3.32 6.60
CA LEU A 64 8.78 -2.17 7.49
C LEU A 64 9.58 -0.99 6.94
N GLU A 65 10.80 -1.23 6.49
CA GLU A 65 11.63 -0.20 5.87
C GLU A 65 11.10 0.22 4.50
N LEU A 66 10.63 -0.70 3.68
CA LEU A 66 10.04 -0.37 2.37
C LEU A 66 8.80 0.51 2.49
N ILE A 67 7.90 0.23 3.45
CA ILE A 67 6.74 1.08 3.72
C ILE A 67 7.20 2.49 4.07
N ARG A 68 8.12 2.61 5.04
CA ARG A 68 8.64 3.92 5.46
C ARG A 68 9.29 4.68 4.31
N LEU A 69 10.20 4.03 3.59
CA LEU A 69 10.94 4.64 2.48
C LEU A 69 10.00 5.18 1.41
N ASN A 70 9.07 4.35 0.96
CA ASN A 70 8.17 4.71 -0.12
C ASN A 70 7.13 5.77 0.32
N LEU A 71 6.61 5.70 1.55
CA LEU A 71 5.74 6.74 2.09
C LEU A 71 6.45 8.09 2.19
N VAL A 72 7.71 8.11 2.64
CA VAL A 72 8.53 9.33 2.67
C VAL A 72 8.77 9.85 1.24
N ASN A 73 9.06 8.98 0.29
CA ASN A 73 9.18 9.35 -1.12
C ASN A 73 7.90 9.97 -1.68
N CYS A 74 6.74 9.52 -1.19
CA CYS A 74 5.43 10.07 -1.55
C CYS A 74 5.05 11.32 -0.72
N GLY A 75 5.95 11.87 0.10
CA GLY A 75 5.74 13.11 0.84
C GLY A 75 5.11 12.94 2.23
N CYS A 76 4.88 11.71 2.72
CA CYS A 76 4.38 11.48 4.06
C CYS A 76 5.48 11.60 5.12
N ASP A 77 5.19 12.18 6.28
CA ASP A 77 6.05 12.08 7.46
C ASP A 77 5.87 10.68 8.09
N CYS A 78 6.77 9.78 7.71
CA CYS A 78 6.75 8.39 8.16
C CYS A 78 8.07 8.04 8.84
N LYS A 79 7.99 7.49 10.05
CA LYS A 79 9.15 7.16 10.89
C LYS A 79 9.01 5.79 11.52
N ILE A 80 10.14 5.12 11.66
CA ILE A 80 10.26 3.91 12.49
C ILE A 80 10.93 4.30 13.80
N LYS A 81 10.33 3.91 14.91
CA LYS A 81 10.92 4.04 16.26
C LYS A 81 10.92 2.67 16.92
N ASN A 82 12.09 2.07 17.07
CA ASN A 82 12.26 0.66 17.42
C ASN A 82 11.60 -0.23 16.34
N ASP A 83 10.46 -0.86 16.66
CA ASP A 83 9.68 -1.67 15.74
C ASP A 83 8.27 -1.07 15.50
N ASP A 84 8.04 0.17 15.92
CA ASP A 84 6.80 0.90 15.72
C ASP A 84 6.88 1.77 14.46
N LEU A 85 5.82 1.76 13.66
CA LEU A 85 5.65 2.61 12.50
C LEU A 85 4.73 3.78 12.86
N ILE A 86 5.22 5.00 12.68
CA ILE A 86 4.50 6.24 12.95
C ILE A 86 4.27 6.96 11.63
N ILE A 87 3.02 7.15 11.24
CA ILE A 87 2.62 7.76 9.98
C ILE A 87 1.83 9.02 10.29
N LYS A 88 2.30 10.15 9.77
CA LYS A 88 1.56 11.41 9.76
C LYS A 88 1.18 11.75 8.32
N PRO A 89 -0.09 12.02 8.05
CA PRO A 89 -0.50 12.43 6.72
C PRO A 89 0.18 13.74 6.32
N SER A 90 0.47 13.90 5.05
CA SER A 90 0.92 15.15 4.45
C SER A 90 -0.19 15.75 3.61
N GLU A 91 -0.28 17.08 3.54
CA GLU A 91 -1.20 17.78 2.65
C GLU A 91 -0.74 17.71 1.18
N VAL A 92 0.53 17.38 0.95
CA VAL A 92 1.13 17.37 -0.39
C VAL A 92 1.77 16.03 -0.66
N TYR A 93 1.14 15.24 -1.51
CA TYR A 93 1.64 13.94 -1.99
C TYR A 93 2.38 14.05 -3.33
N ILE A 94 3.00 15.18 -3.61
CA ILE A 94 3.78 15.37 -4.84
C ILE A 94 5.17 14.76 -4.63
N THR A 95 5.48 13.73 -5.39
CA THR A 95 6.78 13.07 -5.31
C THR A 95 7.77 13.74 -6.25
N LYS A 96 8.99 13.96 -5.76
CA LYS A 96 10.14 14.30 -6.61
C LYS A 96 10.65 13.08 -7.37
N ASN A 97 10.42 11.90 -6.81
CA ASN A 97 10.78 10.62 -7.38
C ASN A 97 9.53 9.72 -7.36
N ASN A 98 8.97 9.46 -8.54
CA ASN A 98 7.76 8.67 -8.69
C ASN A 98 8.03 7.15 -8.60
N LYS A 99 9.23 6.72 -8.27
CA LYS A 99 9.60 5.31 -8.20
C LYS A 99 9.31 4.73 -6.82
N ILE A 100 8.64 3.59 -6.82
CA ILE A 100 8.33 2.78 -5.64
C ILE A 100 9.20 1.55 -5.69
N ARG A 101 10.07 1.42 -4.70
CA ARG A 101 10.92 0.24 -4.50
C ARG A 101 10.10 -0.87 -3.84
N THR A 102 10.14 -2.07 -4.37
CA THR A 102 9.37 -3.20 -3.83
C THR A 102 10.22 -4.37 -3.36
N ASP A 103 11.44 -4.51 -3.87
CA ASP A 103 12.32 -5.65 -3.62
C ASP A 103 11.59 -6.98 -3.90
N PHE A 104 10.84 -7.04 -5.02
CA PHE A 104 10.00 -8.18 -5.43
C PHE A 104 8.87 -8.55 -4.46
N ASP A 105 8.52 -7.68 -3.52
CA ASP A 105 7.41 -7.90 -2.59
C ASP A 105 6.07 -7.49 -3.20
N HIS A 106 5.25 -8.49 -3.49
CA HIS A 106 3.93 -8.29 -4.10
C HIS A 106 2.97 -7.47 -3.25
N ARG A 107 3.05 -7.55 -1.90
CA ARG A 107 2.18 -6.77 -1.00
C ARG A 107 2.56 -5.30 -1.00
N ILE A 108 3.85 -4.99 -1.05
CA ILE A 108 4.33 -3.60 -1.24
C ILE A 108 3.87 -3.09 -2.60
N ALA A 109 4.09 -3.86 -3.67
CA ALA A 109 3.69 -3.46 -5.02
C ALA A 109 2.19 -3.15 -5.13
N MET A 110 1.33 -4.05 -4.65
CA MET A 110 -0.13 -3.85 -4.68
C MET A 110 -0.58 -2.67 -3.82
N SER A 111 0.00 -2.50 -2.63
CA SER A 111 -0.35 -1.41 -1.73
C SER A 111 -0.04 -0.04 -2.35
N PHE A 112 1.14 0.12 -2.95
CA PHE A 112 1.49 1.37 -3.61
C PHE A 112 0.79 1.57 -4.95
N ALA A 113 0.31 0.51 -5.62
CA ALA A 113 -0.63 0.65 -6.74
C ALA A 113 -1.94 1.33 -6.29
N VAL A 114 -2.48 0.92 -5.13
CA VAL A 114 -3.65 1.58 -4.52
C VAL A 114 -3.34 3.03 -4.15
N MET A 115 -2.16 3.33 -3.59
CA MET A 115 -1.75 4.71 -3.32
C MET A 115 -1.70 5.55 -4.60
N GLY A 116 -1.17 4.98 -5.69
CA GLY A 116 -1.07 5.64 -7.00
C GLY A 116 -2.41 6.07 -7.56
N SER A 117 -3.49 5.32 -7.32
CA SER A 117 -4.83 5.73 -7.76
C SER A 117 -5.35 6.99 -7.06
N LYS A 118 -4.74 7.39 -5.94
CA LYS A 118 -5.13 8.57 -5.17
C LYS A 118 -4.22 9.77 -5.42
N ILE A 119 -2.90 9.55 -5.54
CA ILE A 119 -1.92 10.64 -5.63
C ILE A 119 -1.41 10.89 -7.05
N GLY A 120 -1.82 10.05 -8.00
CA GLY A 120 -1.40 10.13 -9.37
C GLY A 120 -0.29 9.16 -9.74
N LYS A 121 0.46 9.45 -10.79
CA LYS A 121 1.39 8.55 -11.43
C LYS A 121 2.54 8.10 -10.53
N LEU A 122 2.60 6.79 -10.25
CA LEU A 122 3.71 6.10 -9.61
C LEU A 122 4.31 5.05 -10.55
N PHE A 123 5.61 4.84 -10.46
CA PHE A 123 6.32 3.75 -11.12
C PHE A 123 6.69 2.71 -10.06
N ILE A 124 6.09 1.54 -10.15
CA ILE A 124 6.31 0.46 -9.19
C ILE A 124 7.32 -0.50 -9.79
N GLU A 125 8.47 -0.61 -9.15
CA GLU A 125 9.53 -1.54 -9.56
C GLU A 125 9.10 -2.99 -9.26
N ASP A 126 9.64 -3.97 -10.00
CA ASP A 126 9.44 -5.41 -9.82
C ASP A 126 7.96 -5.83 -9.65
N ALA A 127 7.04 -5.12 -10.31
CA ALA A 127 5.61 -5.32 -10.12
C ALA A 127 5.09 -6.66 -10.66
N GLU A 128 5.87 -7.37 -11.47
CA GLU A 128 5.60 -8.76 -11.88
C GLU A 128 5.48 -9.70 -10.68
N SER A 129 6.07 -9.37 -9.53
CA SER A 129 5.90 -10.08 -8.27
C SER A 129 4.43 -10.23 -7.85
N ILE A 130 3.55 -9.32 -8.25
CA ILE A 130 2.11 -9.40 -8.03
C ILE A 130 1.53 -10.70 -8.60
N ASN A 131 2.03 -11.16 -9.75
CA ASN A 131 1.53 -12.35 -10.42
C ASN A 131 1.80 -13.64 -9.62
N THR A 132 2.73 -13.64 -8.68
CA THR A 132 3.05 -14.82 -7.86
C THR A 132 1.95 -15.13 -6.83
N SER A 133 1.22 -14.11 -6.37
CA SER A 133 0.18 -14.27 -5.35
C SER A 133 -1.21 -13.89 -5.83
N PHE A 134 -1.33 -12.87 -6.70
CA PHE A 134 -2.61 -12.39 -7.19
C PHE A 134 -2.58 -12.06 -8.69
N PRO A 135 -2.53 -13.06 -9.58
CA PRO A 135 -2.40 -12.84 -11.03
C PRO A 135 -3.52 -11.99 -11.66
N LYS A 136 -4.68 -11.95 -11.01
CA LYS A 136 -5.84 -11.17 -11.48
C LYS A 136 -5.88 -9.74 -10.93
N PHE A 137 -4.92 -9.35 -10.10
CA PHE A 137 -4.92 -8.05 -9.43
C PHE A 137 -5.13 -6.89 -10.40
N LYS A 138 -4.30 -6.78 -11.45
CA LYS A 138 -4.42 -5.70 -12.43
C LYS A 138 -5.82 -5.62 -13.03
N LYS A 139 -6.38 -6.76 -13.43
CA LYS A 139 -7.72 -6.80 -14.03
C LYS A 139 -8.77 -6.29 -13.05
N ILE A 140 -8.80 -6.84 -11.84
CA ILE A 140 -9.77 -6.48 -10.80
C ILE A 140 -9.60 -5.03 -10.37
N PHE A 141 -8.36 -4.58 -10.19
CA PHE A 141 -8.05 -3.19 -9.81
C PHE A 141 -8.58 -2.20 -10.86
N ASN A 142 -8.35 -2.47 -12.17
CA ASN A 142 -8.83 -1.61 -13.23
C ASN A 142 -10.37 -1.66 -13.38
N GLU A 143 -10.99 -2.83 -13.23
CA GLU A 143 -12.46 -2.97 -13.21
C GLU A 143 -13.10 -2.24 -12.01
N SER A 144 -12.34 -2.04 -10.92
CA SER A 144 -12.77 -1.28 -9.74
C SER A 144 -12.51 0.23 -9.83
N GLY A 145 -12.11 0.73 -11.02
CA GLY A 145 -11.85 2.15 -11.25
C GLY A 145 -10.39 2.60 -11.09
N GLY A 146 -9.48 1.69 -10.82
CA GLY A 146 -8.05 1.95 -10.90
C GLY A 146 -7.54 2.02 -12.34
N ASN A 147 -6.32 2.53 -12.51
CA ASN A 147 -5.65 2.50 -13.80
C ASN A 147 -4.21 2.03 -13.62
N LEU A 148 -4.02 0.74 -13.80
CA LEU A 148 -2.73 0.08 -13.68
C LEU A 148 -2.29 -0.43 -15.05
N GLU A 149 -1.14 0.06 -15.54
CA GLU A 149 -0.58 -0.35 -16.82
C GLU A 149 0.83 -0.91 -16.64
N TRP A 150 1.20 -1.88 -17.48
CA TRP A 150 2.57 -2.32 -17.59
C TRP A 150 3.34 -1.29 -18.43
N GLY A 151 4.27 -0.59 -17.80
CA GLY A 151 5.02 0.49 -18.45
C GLY A 151 6.10 -0.03 -19.39
N SER A 152 6.26 0.66 -20.52
CA SER A 152 7.32 0.40 -21.51
C SER A 152 8.59 1.27 -21.31
N ILE A 153 8.66 2.10 -20.27
CA ILE A 153 9.71 3.14 -20.09
C ILE A 153 10.71 2.81 -18.98
N CYS A 154 10.38 1.88 -18.10
CA CYS A 154 11.36 1.30 -17.19
C CYS A 154 11.71 -0.10 -17.65
N ALA A 155 12.91 -0.58 -17.30
CA ALA A 155 13.30 -1.97 -17.51
C ALA A 155 12.15 -2.91 -17.11
N GLU A 156 12.12 -4.08 -17.73
CA GLU A 156 11.09 -5.12 -17.51
C GLU A 156 10.56 -5.13 -16.08
N GLY A 157 9.24 -4.99 -15.90
CA GLY A 157 8.58 -5.07 -14.60
C GLY A 157 8.02 -3.77 -13.99
N CYS A 158 8.20 -2.61 -14.60
CA CYS A 158 7.59 -1.38 -14.07
C CYS A 158 6.10 -1.28 -14.39
N VAL A 159 5.29 -1.10 -13.37
CA VAL A 159 3.86 -0.80 -13.49
C VAL A 159 3.63 0.68 -13.23
N THR A 160 2.84 1.31 -14.07
CA THR A 160 2.48 2.71 -13.92
C THR A 160 1.05 2.79 -13.39
N ALA A 161 0.87 3.36 -12.19
CA ALA A 161 -0.45 3.71 -11.69
C ALA A 161 -0.78 5.16 -12.10
N TYR A 162 -1.94 5.38 -12.68
CA TYR A 162 -2.43 6.69 -13.09
C TYR A 162 -3.66 7.09 -12.29
N ASP A 163 -3.79 8.37 -12.02
CA ASP A 163 -5.02 8.93 -11.49
C ASP A 163 -6.02 9.20 -12.62
N ASN A 164 -7.17 8.54 -12.59
CA ASN A 164 -8.28 8.76 -13.51
C ASN A 164 -9.33 9.74 -12.94
N CYS A 165 -8.97 10.55 -11.92
CA CYS A 165 -9.91 11.49 -11.28
C CYS A 165 -10.50 12.58 -12.19
N ASN A 166 -10.37 12.51 -13.52
CA ASN A 166 -10.93 13.47 -14.49
C ASN A 166 -12.18 12.97 -15.23
N ILE A 167 -12.88 11.93 -14.73
CA ILE A 167 -14.11 11.43 -15.39
C ILE A 167 -15.34 11.68 -14.51
N LEU A 168 -15.46 12.83 -13.90
CA LEU A 168 -16.77 13.35 -13.44
C LEU A 168 -16.70 14.89 -13.43
N GLN A 169 -16.84 15.50 -14.59
CA GLN A 169 -17.48 16.79 -14.78
C GLN A 169 -18.77 16.59 -15.56
#